data_80d72a97b203d2142cdeb1a3c773f461
#
_entry.id   80d72a97b203d2142cdeb1a3c773f461
#
_cell.length_a   1.000
_cell.length_b   1.000
_cell.length_c   1.000
_cell.angle_alpha   90.00
_cell.angle_beta   90.00
_cell.angle_gamma   90.00
#
_symmetry.space_group_name_H-M   'P 1'
#
loop_
_entity.id
_entity.type
_entity.pdbx_description
1 polymer ?
#
loop_
_entity_poly.entity_id
_entity_poly.type
_entity_poly.pdbx_seq_one_letter_code
_entity_poly.pdbx_strand_id
1 'polypeptide(L)'
;GQYGRKWISYKGNLFVSFFYTLENMNSSISKLTRINCLLVKKLISIYYKKKIYYKKPNDLLINKKKICGILQEKVDKFEKNY
;
A
#
# COMPACT_ATOMS: atom_id res chain seq x y z
N GLY A 1 4.98 -2.39 11.20
CA GLY A 1 3.86 -3.32 11.18
C GLY A 1 2.73 -2.89 12.06
N GLN A 2 1.56 -3.41 11.84
CA GLN A 2 0.38 -3.10 12.62
C GLN A 2 0.22 -4.10 13.77
N TYR A 3 -0.05 -3.60 14.97
CA TYR A 3 -0.40 -4.43 16.13
C TYR A 3 0.57 -5.59 16.39
N GLY A 4 1.86 -5.30 16.40
CA GLY A 4 2.88 -6.29 16.70
C GLY A 4 3.24 -7.23 15.56
N ARG A 5 2.61 -7.09 14.41
CA ARG A 5 2.99 -7.85 13.23
C ARG A 5 4.30 -7.35 12.67
N LYS A 6 5.14 -8.27 12.25
CA LYS A 6 6.41 -7.93 11.61
C LYS A 6 6.27 -8.05 10.10
N TRP A 7 6.86 -7.12 9.38
CA TRP A 7 7.05 -7.22 7.96
C TRP A 7 8.33 -8.00 7.70
N ILE A 8 8.19 -9.10 6.99
CA ILE A 8 9.32 -9.98 6.71
C ILE A 8 9.82 -9.69 5.29
N SER A 9 11.12 -9.39 5.20
CA SER A 9 11.77 -9.13 3.91
C SER A 9 12.47 -10.37 3.43
N TYR A 10 11.99 -10.96 2.35
CA TYR A 10 12.68 -12.05 1.69
C TYR A 10 13.41 -11.53 0.46
N LYS A 11 14.55 -12.14 0.18
CA LYS A 11 15.31 -11.82 -1.03
C LYS A 11 14.44 -12.10 -2.26
N GLY A 12 14.44 -11.17 -3.21
CA GLY A 12 13.64 -11.28 -4.42
C GLY A 12 12.31 -10.55 -4.38
N ASN A 13 11.90 -10.06 -3.22
CA ASN A 13 10.70 -9.24 -3.09
C ASN A 13 11.05 -7.76 -3.24
N LEU A 14 10.10 -7.00 -3.72
CA LEU A 14 10.26 -5.55 -3.83
C LEU A 14 9.73 -4.87 -2.57
N PHE A 15 10.58 -4.08 -1.93
CA PHE A 15 10.20 -3.25 -0.79
C PHE A 15 10.48 -1.80 -1.14
N VAL A 16 9.43 -1.00 -1.19
CA VAL A 16 9.50 0.40 -1.59
C VAL A 16 8.69 1.24 -0.62
N SER A 17 9.25 2.38 -0.24
CA SER A 17 8.53 3.38 0.54
C SER A 17 8.53 4.70 -0.19
N PHE A 18 7.40 5.37 -0.14
CA PHE A 18 7.26 6.73 -0.66
C PHE A 18 6.73 7.62 0.44
N PHE A 19 7.06 8.89 0.37
CA PHE A 19 6.33 9.87 1.17
C PHE A 19 6.09 11.12 0.33
N TYR A 20 5.01 11.80 0.64
CA TYR A 20 4.65 13.04 -0.04
C TYR A 20 3.79 13.87 0.90
N THR A 21 3.77 15.16 0.63
CA THR A 21 2.98 16.09 1.40
C THR A 21 1.57 16.15 0.86
N LEU A 22 0.60 16.05 1.75
CA LEU A 22 -0.82 16.17 1.39
C LEU A 22 -1.32 17.51 1.89
N GLU A 23 -1.77 18.33 0.97
CA GLU A 23 -2.40 19.60 1.29
C GLU A 23 -3.90 19.49 1.14
N ASN A 24 -4.63 20.10 2.07
CA ASN A 24 -6.11 20.17 2.03
C ASN A 24 -6.79 18.81 1.94
N MET A 25 -6.24 17.83 2.64
CA MET A 25 -6.78 16.47 2.61
C MET A 25 -7.87 16.29 3.65
N ASN A 26 -9.06 16.03 3.17
CA ASN A 26 -10.19 15.66 4.01
C ASN A 26 -10.46 14.15 4.02
N SER A 27 -9.62 13.39 3.36
CA SER A 27 -9.79 11.94 3.24
C SER A 27 -9.13 11.19 4.38
N SER A 28 -9.77 10.13 4.85
CA SER A 28 -9.21 9.26 5.87
C SER A 28 -8.05 8.44 5.30
N ILE A 29 -7.20 7.93 6.20
CA ILE A 29 -6.12 7.02 5.83
C ILE A 29 -6.66 5.76 5.17
N SER A 30 -7.78 5.21 5.67
CA SER A 30 -8.36 4.01 5.08
C SER A 30 -8.82 4.23 3.65
N LYS A 31 -9.37 5.40 3.36
CA LYS A 31 -9.77 5.75 1.99
C LYS A 31 -8.58 5.89 1.07
N LEU A 32 -7.52 6.53 1.53
CA LEU A 32 -6.28 6.67 0.76
C LEU A 32 -5.62 5.32 0.50
N THR A 33 -5.61 4.46 1.51
CA THR A 33 -5.08 3.10 1.36
C THR A 33 -5.84 2.32 0.29
N ARG A 34 -7.16 2.41 0.32
CA ARG A 34 -8.00 1.77 -0.71
C ARG A 34 -7.69 2.28 -2.10
N ILE A 35 -7.58 3.61 -2.26
CA ILE A 35 -7.25 4.21 -3.55
C ILE A 35 -5.90 3.71 -4.04
N ASN A 36 -4.88 3.70 -3.18
CA ASN A 36 -3.56 3.24 -3.53
C ASN A 36 -3.53 1.76 -3.91
N CYS A 37 -4.28 0.93 -3.18
CA CYS A 37 -4.40 -0.49 -3.52
C CYS A 37 -5.01 -0.69 -4.90
N LEU A 38 -6.05 0.08 -5.23
CA LEU A 38 -6.70 -0.02 -6.54
C LEU A 38 -5.80 0.48 -7.67
N LEU A 39 -5.00 1.50 -7.41
CA LEU A 39 -4.03 2.00 -8.40
C LEU A 39 -2.93 0.97 -8.66
N VAL A 40 -2.39 0.36 -7.61
CA VAL A 40 -1.36 -0.68 -7.75
C VAL A 40 -1.93 -1.90 -8.45
N LYS A 41 -3.16 -2.29 -8.11
CA LYS A 41 -3.86 -3.38 -8.80
C LYS A 41 -3.96 -3.10 -10.29
N LYS A 42 -4.37 -1.90 -10.66
CA LYS A 42 -4.49 -1.50 -12.07
C LYS A 42 -3.14 -1.56 -12.77
N LEU A 43 -2.09 -1.08 -12.12
CA LEU A 43 -0.75 -1.10 -12.68
C LEU A 43 -0.27 -2.54 -12.92
N ILE A 44 -0.42 -3.41 -11.94
CA ILE A 44 -0.01 -4.81 -12.08
C ILE A 44 -0.81 -5.51 -13.19
N SER A 45 -2.09 -5.18 -13.32
CA SER A 45 -2.97 -5.77 -14.33
C SER A 45 -2.51 -5.49 -15.77
N ILE A 46 -1.73 -4.44 -15.98
CA ILE A 46 -1.15 -4.15 -17.29
C ILE A 46 -0.15 -5.24 -17.71
N TYR A 47 0.59 -5.77 -16.74
CA TYR A 47 1.68 -6.72 -16.99
C TYR A 47 1.32 -8.17 -16.69
N TYR A 48 0.23 -8.39 -15.98
CA TYR A 48 -0.12 -9.72 -15.49
C TYR A 48 -1.59 -10.02 -15.75
N LYS A 49 -1.85 -11.07 -16.51
CA LYS A 49 -3.20 -11.36 -17.01
C LYS A 49 -4.12 -12.07 -16.02
N LYS A 50 -3.59 -12.61 -14.94
CA LYS A 50 -4.43 -13.26 -13.94
C LYS A 50 -5.20 -12.24 -13.15
N LYS A 51 -6.38 -12.61 -12.69
CA LYS A 51 -7.24 -11.72 -11.93
C LYS A 51 -6.62 -11.43 -10.57
N ILE A 52 -6.61 -10.14 -10.24
CA ILE A 52 -6.09 -9.63 -8.97
C ILE A 52 -7.28 -9.22 -8.12
N TYR A 53 -7.30 -9.67 -6.88
CA TYR A 53 -8.34 -9.32 -5.92
C TYR A 53 -7.80 -8.38 -4.88
N TYR A 54 -8.60 -7.36 -4.57
CA TYR A 54 -8.31 -6.47 -3.45
C TYR A 54 -8.96 -7.03 -2.20
N LYS A 55 -8.15 -7.35 -1.21
CA LYS A 55 -8.61 -7.77 0.11
C LYS A 55 -8.39 -6.62 1.08
N LYS A 56 -9.49 -6.11 1.62
CA LYS A 56 -9.42 -5.01 2.60
C LYS A 56 -8.63 -5.43 3.83
N PRO A 57 -7.91 -4.52 4.45
CA PRO A 57 -7.81 -3.11 4.09
C PRO A 57 -6.72 -2.81 3.06
N ASN A 58 -5.72 -3.66 2.88
CA ASN A 58 -4.49 -3.25 2.21
C ASN A 58 -3.76 -4.36 1.45
N ASP A 59 -4.44 -5.43 1.10
CA ASP A 59 -3.80 -6.56 0.44
C ASP A 59 -4.30 -6.77 -0.98
N LEU A 60 -3.40 -7.21 -1.85
CA LEU A 60 -3.75 -7.71 -3.18
C LEU A 60 -3.41 -9.18 -3.26
N LEU A 61 -4.32 -9.95 -3.85
CA LEU A 61 -4.23 -11.40 -3.93
C LEU A 61 -4.34 -11.90 -5.36
N ILE A 62 -3.59 -12.95 -5.67
CA ILE A 62 -3.78 -13.78 -6.87
C ILE A 62 -3.87 -15.23 -6.41
N ASN A 63 -4.92 -15.96 -6.85
CA ASN A 63 -5.14 -17.34 -6.45
C ASN A 63 -5.14 -17.53 -4.93
N LYS A 64 -5.79 -16.61 -4.23
CA LYS A 64 -5.89 -16.61 -2.76
C LYS A 64 -4.56 -16.41 -2.05
N LYS A 65 -3.50 -16.07 -2.78
CA LYS A 65 -2.19 -15.78 -2.19
C LYS A 65 -1.91 -14.30 -2.26
N LYS A 66 -1.40 -13.76 -1.16
CA LYS A 66 -1.03 -12.36 -1.09
C LYS A 66 0.19 -12.09 -1.97
N ILE A 67 0.06 -11.14 -2.88
CA ILE A 67 1.15 -10.71 -3.76
C ILE A 67 1.65 -9.32 -3.42
N CYS A 68 0.87 -8.54 -2.72
CA CYS A 68 1.23 -7.16 -2.40
C CYS A 68 0.54 -6.74 -1.11
N GLY A 69 1.27 -6.07 -0.25
CA GLY A 69 0.73 -5.42 0.93
C GLY A 69 1.12 -3.95 0.89
N ILE A 70 0.17 -3.08 1.21
CA ILE A 70 0.39 -1.64 1.21
C ILE A 70 0.13 -1.13 2.61
N LEU A 71 1.17 -0.57 3.22
CA LEU A 71 1.06 0.09 4.50
C LEU A 71 1.11 1.58 4.28
N GLN A 72 0.10 2.28 4.77
CA GLN A 72 0.02 3.72 4.66
C GLN A 72 -0.08 4.35 6.03
N GLU A 73 0.76 5.32 6.27
CA GLU A 73 0.82 6.02 7.54
C GLU A 73 0.80 7.52 7.30
N LYS A 74 0.19 8.24 8.21
CA LYS A 74 0.15 9.69 8.19
C LYS A 74 1.05 10.23 9.30
N VAL A 75 1.93 11.15 8.96
CA VAL A 75 2.77 11.85 9.92
C VAL A 75 2.30 13.28 10.03
N ASP A 76 1.72 13.65 11.17
CA ASP A 76 1.10 14.95 11.36
C ASP A 76 2.09 16.04 11.73
N LYS A 77 3.20 15.68 12.37
CA LYS A 77 4.19 16.65 12.85
C LYS A 77 5.49 16.48 12.12
N PHE A 78 5.43 16.70 10.83
CA PHE A 78 6.63 16.66 10.02
C PHE A 78 7.36 18.02 10.14
N GLU A 79 8.57 18.01 10.71
CA GLU A 79 9.38 19.22 10.77
C GLU A 79 10.03 19.47 9.42
N LYS A 80 9.77 20.67 8.89
CA LYS A 80 10.31 21.05 7.59
C LYS A 80 11.70 21.66 7.73
N ASN A 81 12.59 20.96 8.37
CA ASN A 81 13.98 21.39 8.53
C ASN A 81 14.87 20.67 7.53
N TYR A 82 14.62 20.91 6.29
CA TYR A 82 15.41 20.33 5.22
C TYR A 82 15.82 21.37 4.20
#